data_6419a0d7fd1e8a8863b88f00502f2769
#
_entry.id   6419a0d7fd1e8a8863b88f00502f2769
#
_cell.length_a   1.000
_cell.length_b   1.000
_cell.length_c   1.000
_cell.angle_alpha   90.00
_cell.angle_beta   90.00
_cell.angle_gamma   90.00
#
_symmetry.space_group_name_H-M   'P 1'
#
loop_
_entity.id
_entity.type
_entity.pdbx_description
1 polymer ?
#
loop_
_entity_poly.entity_id
_entity_poly.type
_entity_poly.pdbx_seq_one_letter_code
_entity_poly.pdbx_strand_id
1 'polypeptide(L)'
;MYDLNYNDICNNYEKLLEYCLIHSDSFSVITTLKKPYSHIHPIFEHKDIIDSWKPFLLKRKIGVKSWSGTITKGKHYVILFYNSNMFWRKMSVLPNLFCPFEKHLPEDVCFYRGKSPWFSTTSHEKTAVIYNETPEDMSFLFEFGIKISTAGDGSL
;
A
#
# COMPACT_ATOMS: atom_id res chain seq x y z
N MET A 1 9.49 -7.71 -12.87
CA MET A 1 8.14 -7.52 -12.28
C MET A 1 7.52 -8.88 -12.06
N TYR A 2 7.08 -9.19 -10.84
CA TYR A 2 6.46 -10.45 -10.47
C TYR A 2 5.16 -10.20 -9.72
N ASP A 3 4.17 -11.07 -9.97
CA ASP A 3 2.98 -11.18 -9.15
C ASP A 3 3.31 -12.02 -7.92
N LEU A 4 2.81 -11.61 -6.76
CA LEU A 4 3.02 -12.29 -5.49
C LEU A 4 1.72 -12.95 -5.04
N ASN A 5 1.84 -14.12 -4.41
CA ASN A 5 0.68 -14.77 -3.83
C ASN A 5 0.10 -13.93 -2.69
N TYR A 6 -1.13 -13.46 -2.86
CA TYR A 6 -1.77 -12.53 -1.93
C TYR A 6 -2.00 -13.12 -0.53
N ASN A 7 -2.33 -14.41 -0.46
CA ASN A 7 -2.52 -15.08 0.83
C ASN A 7 -1.19 -15.21 1.59
N ASP A 8 -0.08 -15.49 0.90
CA ASP A 8 1.24 -15.56 1.51
C ASP A 8 1.66 -14.20 2.08
N ILE A 9 1.30 -13.09 1.39
CA ILE A 9 1.53 -11.72 1.87
C ILE A 9 0.73 -11.45 3.14
N CYS A 10 -0.55 -11.80 3.16
CA CYS A 10 -1.41 -11.59 4.32
C CYS A 10 -0.92 -12.41 5.53
N ASN A 11 -0.44 -13.62 5.30
CA ASN A 11 0.08 -14.51 6.35
C ASN A 11 1.42 -14.04 6.94
N ASN A 12 2.21 -13.28 6.15
CA ASN A 12 3.53 -12.79 6.54
C ASN A 12 3.55 -11.26 6.73
N TYR A 13 2.39 -10.63 6.98
CA TYR A 13 2.25 -9.17 6.86
C TYR A 13 3.21 -8.39 7.75
N GLU A 14 3.47 -8.81 8.99
CA GLU A 14 4.34 -8.07 9.92
C GLU A 14 5.77 -7.99 9.39
N LYS A 15 6.32 -9.13 8.97
CA LYS A 15 7.67 -9.21 8.44
C LYS A 15 7.82 -8.49 7.11
N LEU A 16 6.82 -8.66 6.22
CA LEU A 16 6.82 -7.98 4.94
C LEU A 16 6.64 -6.45 5.11
N LEU A 17 5.79 -6.01 6.02
CA LEU A 17 5.61 -4.59 6.32
C LEU A 17 6.90 -3.97 6.88
N GLU A 18 7.56 -4.66 7.81
CA GLU A 18 8.86 -4.25 8.33
C GLU A 18 9.88 -4.10 7.21
N TYR A 19 10.00 -5.13 6.37
CA TYR A 19 10.91 -5.13 5.23
C TYR A 19 10.59 -3.95 4.28
N CYS A 20 9.34 -3.79 3.89
CA CYS A 20 8.91 -2.71 3.01
C CYS A 20 9.21 -1.32 3.59
N LEU A 21 8.97 -1.09 4.88
CA LEU A 21 9.23 0.20 5.52
C LEU A 21 10.73 0.52 5.61
N ILE A 22 11.58 -0.48 5.83
CA ILE A 22 13.04 -0.32 5.91
C ILE A 22 13.64 -0.06 4.52
N HIS A 23 13.15 -0.77 3.50
CA HIS A 23 13.71 -0.73 2.15
C HIS A 23 13.00 0.25 1.20
N SER A 24 12.18 1.18 1.73
CA SER A 24 11.48 2.21 0.96
C SER A 24 11.66 3.59 1.56
N ASP A 25 11.64 4.61 0.72
CA ASP A 25 11.70 6.01 1.17
C ASP A 25 10.33 6.51 1.63
N SER A 26 9.28 6.04 0.96
CA SER A 26 7.90 6.42 1.23
C SER A 26 6.93 5.32 0.83
N PHE A 27 5.72 5.40 1.37
CA PHE A 27 4.59 4.60 0.92
C PHE A 27 3.34 5.45 0.75
N SER A 28 2.39 4.93 0.01
CA SER A 28 1.07 5.54 -0.13
C SER A 28 -0.05 4.55 0.16
N VAL A 29 -1.18 5.11 0.57
CA VAL A 29 -2.44 4.37 0.72
C VAL A 29 -3.58 5.15 0.08
N ILE A 30 -4.65 4.46 -0.27
CA ILE A 30 -5.85 5.05 -0.85
C ILE A 30 -6.92 5.16 0.23
N THR A 31 -7.60 6.29 0.26
CA THR A 31 -8.80 6.50 1.05
C THR A 31 -9.85 7.24 0.23
N THR A 32 -11.06 7.31 0.73
CA THR A 32 -12.18 8.03 0.11
C THR A 32 -12.61 9.22 0.94
N LEU A 33 -13.20 10.20 0.29
CA LEU A 33 -13.85 11.34 0.94
C LEU A 33 -15.29 10.97 1.30
N LYS A 34 -15.74 11.35 2.51
CA LYS A 34 -17.16 11.29 2.89
C LYS A 34 -17.98 12.32 2.13
N LYS A 35 -19.23 11.97 1.86
CA LYS A 35 -20.20 12.90 1.27
C LYS A 35 -20.64 13.96 2.29
N PRO A 36 -20.85 15.23 1.87
CA PRO A 36 -20.56 15.77 0.53
C PRO A 36 -19.04 15.87 0.30
N TYR A 37 -18.58 15.57 -0.91
CA TYR A 37 -17.15 15.63 -1.24
C TYR A 37 -16.65 17.08 -1.27
N SER A 38 -15.76 17.41 -0.33
CA SER A 38 -15.11 18.72 -0.25
C SER A 38 -13.61 18.61 -0.47
N HIS A 39 -13.07 19.39 -1.39
CA HIS A 39 -11.63 19.50 -1.61
C HIS A 39 -10.98 20.54 -0.68
N ILE A 40 -11.77 21.48 -0.15
CA ILE A 40 -11.30 22.54 0.74
C ILE A 40 -11.23 22.02 2.17
N HIS A 41 -12.29 21.35 2.62
CA HIS A 41 -12.38 20.74 3.94
C HIS A 41 -12.66 19.23 3.81
N PRO A 42 -11.64 18.43 3.41
CA PRO A 42 -11.85 17.02 3.18
C PRO A 42 -12.11 16.27 4.49
N ILE A 43 -13.18 15.49 4.51
CA ILE A 43 -13.46 14.51 5.57
C ILE A 43 -13.22 13.14 4.98
N PHE A 44 -12.28 12.39 5.57
CA PHE A 44 -11.91 11.05 5.11
C PHE A 44 -12.78 9.99 5.81
N GLU A 45 -13.03 8.89 5.10
CA GLU A 45 -13.75 7.75 5.70
C GLU A 45 -12.96 7.11 6.84
N HIS A 46 -11.64 7.10 6.74
CA HIS A 46 -10.73 6.52 7.74
C HIS A 46 -10.08 7.60 8.63
N LYS A 47 -10.87 8.61 9.02
CA LYS A 47 -10.36 9.82 9.69
C LYS A 47 -9.49 9.52 10.91
N ASP A 48 -9.89 8.62 11.78
CA ASP A 48 -9.20 8.40 13.06
C ASP A 48 -7.79 7.82 12.83
N ILE A 49 -7.67 6.88 11.89
CA ILE A 49 -6.38 6.31 11.50
C ILE A 49 -5.54 7.36 10.78
N ILE A 50 -6.11 8.07 9.81
CA ILE A 50 -5.40 9.09 9.04
C ILE A 50 -4.90 10.22 9.95
N ASP A 51 -5.67 10.64 10.93
CA ASP A 51 -5.27 11.65 11.90
C ASP A 51 -4.12 11.15 12.79
N SER A 52 -4.12 9.88 13.17
CA SER A 52 -3.01 9.29 13.94
C SER A 52 -1.70 9.21 13.15
N TRP A 53 -1.78 9.12 11.83
CA TRP A 53 -0.63 9.07 10.91
C TRP A 53 -0.20 10.44 10.39
N LYS A 54 -0.92 11.49 10.71
CA LYS A 54 -0.67 12.87 10.24
C LYS A 54 0.77 13.34 10.45
N PRO A 55 1.48 13.02 11.55
CA PRO A 55 2.87 13.42 11.73
C PRO A 55 3.84 12.89 10.66
N PHE A 56 3.46 11.81 9.97
CA PHE A 56 4.28 11.14 8.95
C PHE A 56 3.88 11.50 7.52
N LEU A 57 2.81 12.29 7.37
CA LEU A 57 2.25 12.65 6.08
C LEU A 57 3.20 13.58 5.32
N LEU A 58 3.62 13.16 4.12
CA LEU A 58 4.43 13.97 3.21
C LEU A 58 3.57 14.84 2.31
N LYS A 59 2.55 14.24 1.70
CA LYS A 59 1.64 14.91 0.78
C LYS A 59 0.34 14.13 0.58
N ARG A 60 -0.66 14.81 0.05
CA ARG A 60 -1.93 14.21 -0.40
C ARG A 60 -2.26 14.64 -1.82
N LYS A 61 -2.94 13.78 -2.56
CA LYS A 61 -3.54 14.08 -3.86
C LYS A 61 -5.02 13.74 -3.81
N ILE A 62 -5.88 14.71 -4.05
CA ILE A 62 -7.33 14.57 -4.01
C ILE A 62 -7.88 14.47 -5.44
N GLY A 63 -8.95 13.70 -5.61
CA GLY A 63 -9.62 13.54 -6.91
C GLY A 63 -8.83 12.69 -7.89
N VAL A 64 -8.01 11.76 -7.39
CA VAL A 64 -7.25 10.85 -8.24
C VAL A 64 -8.16 9.84 -8.92
N LYS A 65 -7.79 9.49 -10.16
CA LYS A 65 -8.51 8.52 -10.99
C LYS A 65 -7.73 7.25 -11.25
N SER A 66 -6.44 7.24 -10.92
CA SER A 66 -5.58 6.08 -11.10
C SER A 66 -4.46 6.06 -10.10
N TRP A 67 -4.06 4.86 -9.70
CA TRP A 67 -2.89 4.57 -8.88
C TRP A 67 -2.36 3.19 -9.27
N SER A 68 -1.31 2.70 -8.62
CA SER A 68 -0.71 1.41 -8.98
C SER A 68 -1.77 0.29 -8.96
N GLY A 69 -1.92 -0.39 -10.10
CA GLY A 69 -2.88 -1.49 -10.27
C GLY A 69 -4.34 -1.09 -10.50
N THR A 70 -4.72 0.20 -10.41
CA THR A 70 -6.14 0.58 -10.43
C THR A 70 -6.41 1.80 -11.29
N ILE A 71 -7.50 1.76 -12.06
CA ILE A 71 -8.09 2.89 -12.80
C ILE A 71 -9.57 3.02 -12.41
N THR A 72 -9.99 4.23 -12.04
CA THR A 72 -11.36 4.49 -11.59
C THR A 72 -11.97 5.72 -12.29
N LYS A 73 -13.30 5.78 -12.32
CA LYS A 73 -14.04 6.95 -12.78
C LYS A 73 -14.41 7.93 -11.64
N GLY A 74 -14.13 7.55 -10.40
CA GLY A 74 -14.48 8.34 -9.21
C GLY A 74 -13.60 9.59 -9.04
N LYS A 75 -14.17 10.63 -8.41
CA LYS A 75 -13.46 11.87 -8.04
C LYS A 75 -13.21 12.00 -6.54
N HIS A 76 -13.65 11.03 -5.76
CA HIS A 76 -13.62 11.05 -4.30
C HIS A 76 -12.44 10.29 -3.69
N TYR A 77 -11.58 9.71 -4.52
CA TYR A 77 -10.39 9.00 -4.04
C TYR A 77 -9.27 9.97 -3.73
N VAL A 78 -8.52 9.63 -2.69
CA VAL A 78 -7.36 10.39 -2.21
C VAL A 78 -6.19 9.45 -2.03
N ILE A 79 -5.03 9.83 -2.58
CA ILE A 79 -3.77 9.18 -2.25
C ILE A 79 -3.09 9.97 -1.15
N LEU A 80 -2.73 9.29 -0.06
CA LEU A 80 -1.94 9.81 1.05
C LEU A 80 -0.55 9.19 1.01
N PHE A 81 0.48 10.02 1.01
CA PHE A 81 1.88 9.59 0.97
C PHE A 81 2.54 9.85 2.32
N TYR A 82 3.24 8.85 2.85
CA TYR A 82 3.88 8.85 4.16
C TYR A 82 5.38 8.56 4.08
N ASN A 83 6.14 9.07 5.03
CA ASN A 83 7.56 8.76 5.17
C ASN A 83 7.75 7.39 5.82
N SER A 84 8.37 6.45 5.10
CA SER A 84 8.57 5.08 5.56
C SER A 84 9.47 5.00 6.80
N ASN A 85 10.59 5.71 6.79
CA ASN A 85 11.57 5.68 7.89
C ASN A 85 11.03 6.21 9.22
N MET A 86 10.15 7.22 9.17
CA MET A 86 9.50 7.73 10.37
C MET A 86 8.39 6.80 10.84
N PHE A 87 7.70 6.16 9.91
CA PHE A 87 6.58 5.28 10.19
C PHE A 87 7.03 3.96 10.83
N TRP A 88 8.18 3.44 10.44
CA TRP A 88 8.76 2.21 10.99
C TRP A 88 8.85 2.22 12.52
N ARG A 89 9.15 3.37 13.12
CA ARG A 89 9.24 3.53 14.59
C ARG A 89 7.90 3.34 15.33
N LYS A 90 6.81 3.24 14.61
CA LYS A 90 5.44 3.07 15.12
C LYS A 90 4.80 1.76 14.68
N MET A 91 5.59 0.84 14.14
CA MET A 91 5.11 -0.42 13.55
C MET A 91 4.26 -1.27 14.50
N SER A 92 4.57 -1.28 15.79
CA SER A 92 3.87 -2.11 16.79
C SER A 92 2.37 -1.82 16.94
N VAL A 93 1.90 -0.73 16.33
CA VAL A 93 0.48 -0.30 16.35
C VAL A 93 -0.15 -0.25 14.95
N LEU A 94 0.57 -0.76 13.93
CA LEU A 94 0.04 -0.75 12.57
C LEU A 94 -0.89 -1.92 12.30
N PRO A 95 -2.05 -1.66 11.71
CA PRO A 95 -2.92 -2.70 11.19
C PRO A 95 -2.29 -3.37 9.97
N ASN A 96 -2.83 -4.51 9.57
CA ASN A 96 -2.45 -5.18 8.34
C ASN A 96 -2.83 -4.34 7.11
N LEU A 97 -1.88 -3.56 6.60
CA LEU A 97 -2.08 -2.67 5.45
C LEU A 97 -2.23 -3.42 4.11
N PHE A 98 -1.79 -4.68 4.05
CA PHE A 98 -1.86 -5.45 2.80
C PHE A 98 -3.22 -6.10 2.58
N CYS A 99 -3.90 -6.43 3.66
CA CYS A 99 -5.14 -7.17 3.65
C CYS A 99 -6.18 -6.48 4.52
N PRO A 100 -6.66 -5.29 4.13
CA PRO A 100 -7.65 -4.55 4.89
C PRO A 100 -9.02 -5.23 4.78
N PHE A 101 -9.22 -6.32 5.55
CA PHE A 101 -10.53 -6.99 5.66
C PHE A 101 -11.56 -6.15 6.45
N GLU A 102 -11.08 -5.14 7.15
CA GLU A 102 -11.92 -4.26 7.94
C GLU A 102 -12.17 -2.97 7.17
N LYS A 103 -13.43 -2.57 7.07
CA LYS A 103 -13.89 -1.32 6.40
C LYS A 103 -13.31 -0.03 6.99
N HIS A 104 -12.39 -0.14 7.95
CA HIS A 104 -11.80 0.99 8.68
C HIS A 104 -10.37 1.32 8.27
N LEU A 105 -9.78 0.58 7.34
CA LEU A 105 -8.40 0.77 6.91
C LEU A 105 -8.34 1.37 5.51
N PRO A 106 -7.38 2.28 5.26
CA PRO A 106 -7.03 2.67 3.89
C PRO A 106 -6.61 1.45 3.09
N GLU A 107 -6.86 1.48 1.79
CA GLU A 107 -6.61 0.37 0.86
C GLU A 107 -5.38 0.62 -0.02
N ASP A 108 -5.02 -0.39 -0.82
CA ASP A 108 -4.07 -0.30 -1.93
C ASP A 108 -2.75 0.38 -1.54
N VAL A 109 -1.99 -0.28 -0.65
CA VAL A 109 -0.68 0.24 -0.26
C VAL A 109 0.31 0.12 -1.41
N CYS A 110 1.11 1.17 -1.61
CA CYS A 110 2.21 1.16 -2.55
C CYS A 110 3.47 1.75 -1.91
N PHE A 111 4.57 1.01 -1.94
CA PHE A 111 5.88 1.42 -1.45
C PHE A 111 6.76 1.92 -2.59
N TYR A 112 7.60 2.93 -2.32
CA TYR A 112 8.42 3.61 -3.31
C TYR A 112 9.89 3.62 -2.90
N ARG A 113 10.77 3.39 -3.89
CA ARG A 113 12.20 3.69 -3.85
C ARG A 113 12.45 4.91 -4.75
N GLY A 114 12.78 6.04 -4.14
CA GLY A 114 12.76 7.32 -4.84
C GLY A 114 11.36 7.69 -5.31
N LYS A 115 11.19 7.80 -6.62
CA LYS A 115 9.89 8.12 -7.26
C LYS A 115 9.22 6.90 -7.89
N SER A 116 9.88 5.76 -7.88
CA SER A 116 9.42 4.54 -8.56
C SER A 116 8.66 3.65 -7.59
N PRO A 117 7.47 3.15 -7.97
CA PRO A 117 6.81 2.12 -7.21
C PRO A 117 7.70 0.87 -7.19
N TRP A 118 7.78 0.23 -6.03
CA TRP A 118 8.57 -0.97 -5.84
C TRP A 118 7.72 -2.17 -5.44
N PHE A 119 6.77 -1.97 -4.54
CA PHE A 119 5.82 -2.99 -4.12
C PHE A 119 4.44 -2.38 -4.00
N SER A 120 3.40 -3.04 -4.51
CA SER A 120 2.03 -2.56 -4.39
C SER A 120 1.03 -3.70 -4.20
N THR A 121 -0.08 -3.37 -3.52
CA THR A 121 -1.25 -4.24 -3.45
C THR A 121 -2.46 -3.57 -4.07
N THR A 122 -3.36 -4.39 -4.63
CA THR A 122 -4.72 -3.99 -5.02
C THR A 122 -5.68 -4.86 -4.23
N SER A 123 -6.14 -4.33 -3.11
CA SER A 123 -6.79 -5.10 -2.05
C SER A 123 -8.09 -5.75 -2.50
N HIS A 124 -8.90 -5.04 -3.28
CA HIS A 124 -10.19 -5.55 -3.78
C HIS A 124 -10.03 -6.63 -4.85
N GLU A 125 -8.91 -6.65 -5.57
CA GLU A 125 -8.56 -7.68 -6.56
C GLU A 125 -7.74 -8.82 -5.95
N LYS A 126 -7.31 -8.66 -4.69
CA LYS A 126 -6.41 -9.59 -4.00
C LYS A 126 -5.13 -9.87 -4.78
N THR A 127 -4.55 -8.82 -5.34
CA THR A 127 -3.31 -8.89 -6.09
C THR A 127 -2.21 -8.11 -5.40
N ALA A 128 -0.99 -8.53 -5.60
CA ALA A 128 0.20 -7.81 -5.17
C ALA A 128 1.33 -8.00 -6.16
N VAL A 129 2.09 -6.95 -6.38
CA VAL A 129 3.14 -6.90 -7.41
C VAL A 129 4.41 -6.31 -6.83
N ILE A 130 5.55 -6.90 -7.16
CA ILE A 130 6.87 -6.31 -6.95
C ILE A 130 7.46 -5.85 -8.29
N TYR A 131 8.02 -4.64 -8.29
CA TYR A 131 8.63 -3.99 -9.45
C TYR A 131 10.10 -3.74 -9.20
N ASN A 132 10.94 -3.90 -10.22
CA ASN A 132 12.37 -3.59 -10.15
C ASN A 132 13.02 -4.21 -8.90
N GLU A 133 12.72 -5.48 -8.67
CA GLU A 133 13.20 -6.28 -7.56
C GLU A 133 14.71 -6.43 -7.59
N THR A 134 15.33 -6.46 -6.41
CA THR A 134 16.73 -6.75 -6.20
C THR A 134 16.94 -8.22 -5.80
N PRO A 135 18.17 -8.77 -5.89
CA PRO A 135 18.46 -10.10 -5.35
C PRO A 135 18.12 -10.23 -3.85
N GLU A 136 18.25 -9.15 -3.08
CA GLU A 136 17.90 -9.12 -1.68
C GLU A 136 16.37 -9.25 -1.47
N ASP A 137 15.57 -8.56 -2.28
CA ASP A 137 14.13 -8.69 -2.26
C ASP A 137 13.68 -10.13 -2.55
N MET A 138 14.29 -10.75 -3.55
CA MET A 138 13.99 -12.13 -3.91
C MET A 138 14.40 -13.10 -2.80
N SER A 139 15.56 -12.91 -2.17
CA SER A 139 16.00 -13.73 -1.04
C SER A 139 15.04 -13.63 0.14
N PHE A 140 14.58 -12.42 0.45
CA PHE A 140 13.58 -12.20 1.49
C PHE A 140 12.26 -12.94 1.18
N LEU A 141 11.73 -12.80 -0.03
CA LEU A 141 10.49 -13.46 -0.42
C LEU A 141 10.59 -14.99 -0.30
N PHE A 142 11.73 -15.58 -0.73
CA PHE A 142 11.97 -17.01 -0.61
C PHE A 142 12.09 -17.47 0.85
N GLU A 143 12.80 -16.72 1.70
CA GLU A 143 12.97 -17.03 3.11
C GLU A 143 11.62 -17.13 3.84
N PHE A 144 10.68 -16.24 3.50
CA PHE A 144 9.33 -16.22 4.09
C PHE A 144 8.30 -17.04 3.31
N GLY A 145 8.74 -17.82 2.32
CA GLY A 145 7.87 -18.72 1.55
C GLY A 145 6.79 -18.00 0.73
N ILE A 146 7.02 -16.72 0.38
CA ILE A 146 6.10 -15.95 -0.46
C ILE A 146 6.30 -16.39 -1.90
N LYS A 147 5.26 -17.01 -2.47
CA LYS A 147 5.29 -17.50 -3.85
C LYS A 147 5.20 -16.35 -4.83
N ILE A 148 5.95 -16.47 -5.90
CA ILE A 148 6.01 -15.51 -7.00
C ILE A 148 5.64 -16.20 -8.32
N SER A 149 5.07 -15.42 -9.25
CA SER A 149 4.88 -15.81 -10.64
C SER A 149 5.27 -14.64 -11.56
N THR A 150 5.72 -14.96 -12.78
CA THR A 150 5.98 -13.90 -13.76
C THR A 150 4.64 -13.24 -14.17
N ALA A 151 4.62 -11.92 -14.16
CA ALA A 151 3.44 -11.18 -14.59
C ALA A 151 3.09 -11.55 -16.04
N GLY A 152 1.98 -12.26 -16.24
CA GLY A 152 1.52 -12.73 -17.54
C GLY A 152 1.46 -14.26 -17.70
N ASP A 153 2.00 -15.05 -16.80
CA ASP A 153 1.74 -16.49 -16.75
C ASP A 153 0.39 -16.77 -16.08
N GLY A 154 -0.66 -16.29 -16.75
CA GLY A 154 -2.05 -16.64 -16.41
C GLY A 154 -2.26 -18.14 -16.62
N SER A 155 -1.79 -18.95 -15.71
CA SER A 155 -2.31 -20.33 -15.56
C SER A 155 -3.66 -20.22 -14.86
N LEU A 156 -4.69 -20.31 -15.65
CA LEU A 156 -6.08 -20.57 -15.29
C LEU A 156 -6.19 -21.77 -14.33
#